data_d4c77c54ac9aabb3285f9df7ea768945
#
_entry.id   d4c77c54ac9aabb3285f9df7ea768945
#
_cell.length_a   1.000
_cell.length_b   1.000
_cell.length_c   1.000
_cell.angle_alpha   90.00
_cell.angle_beta   90.00
_cell.angle_gamma   90.00
#
_symmetry.space_group_name_H-M   'P 1'
#
loop_
_entity.id
_entity.type
_entity.pdbx_description
1 polymer ?
#
loop_
_entity_poly.entity_id
_entity_poly.type
_entity_poly.pdbx_seq_one_letter_code
_entity_poly.pdbx_strand_id
1 'polypeptide(L)' 'MNYISLNIAFSDDLQAEILTAELADYPFESFEADAGTLKAYIPQEQLADCKGEVDAL' A
#
# COMPACT_ATOMS: atom_id res chain seq x y z
N MET A 1 19.03 -1.74 -3.91
CA MET A 1 17.68 -1.20 -4.09
C MET A 1 16.88 -1.38 -2.80
N ASN A 2 16.26 -0.32 -2.33
CA ASN A 2 15.54 -0.35 -1.07
C ASN A 2 14.04 -0.36 -1.29
N TYR A 3 13.35 -1.13 -0.48
CA TYR A 3 11.89 -1.17 -0.46
C TYR A 3 11.36 -0.54 0.80
N ILE A 4 10.20 0.06 0.70
CA ILE A 4 9.48 0.61 1.83
C ILE A 4 8.18 -0.17 1.96
N SER A 5 7.82 -0.56 3.18
CA SER A 5 6.53 -1.17 3.43
C SER A 5 5.60 -0.15 4.05
N LEU A 6 4.41 -0.03 3.48
CA LEU A 6 3.34 0.76 4.06
C LEU A 6 2.42 -0.18 4.83
N ASN A 7 2.15 0.15 6.08
CA ASN A 7 1.28 -0.66 6.93
C ASN A 7 0.00 0.12 7.17
N ILE A 8 -1.12 -0.39 6.67
CA ILE A 8 -2.41 0.30 6.75
C ILE A 8 -3.38 -0.58 7.50
N ALA A 9 -3.92 -0.07 8.60
CA ALA A 9 -4.91 -0.80 9.37
C ALA A 9 -6.27 -0.77 8.66
N PHE A 10 -6.98 -1.89 8.69
CA PHE A 10 -8.34 -1.97 8.17
C PHE A 10 -9.24 -2.70 9.15
N SER A 11 -10.53 -2.43 9.09
CA SER A 11 -11.49 -3.00 10.05
C SER A 11 -12.21 -4.23 9.52
N ASP A 12 -12.25 -4.44 8.20
CA ASP A 12 -12.86 -5.63 7.61
C ASP A 12 -12.24 -5.95 6.25
N ASP A 13 -12.56 -7.14 5.74
CA ASP A 13 -11.98 -7.63 4.48
C ASP A 13 -12.36 -6.77 3.29
N LEU A 14 -13.57 -6.21 3.28
CA LEU A 14 -14.00 -5.35 2.21
C LEU A 14 -13.13 -4.09 2.11
N GLN A 15 -12.81 -3.51 3.27
CA GLN A 15 -11.93 -2.35 3.32
C GLN A 15 -10.54 -2.68 2.79
N ALA A 16 -10.02 -3.86 3.12
CA ALA A 16 -8.73 -4.31 2.61
C ALA A 16 -8.75 -4.44 1.09
N GLU A 17 -9.83 -4.96 0.53
CA GLU A 17 -9.97 -5.08 -0.92
C GLU A 17 -10.00 -3.72 -1.60
N ILE A 18 -10.71 -2.75 -1.02
CA ILE A 18 -10.78 -1.40 -1.55
C ILE A 18 -9.39 -0.74 -1.52
N LEU A 19 -8.68 -0.87 -0.41
CA LEU A 19 -7.35 -0.31 -0.29
C LEU A 19 -6.39 -0.93 -1.31
N THR A 20 -6.45 -2.24 -1.47
CA THR A 20 -5.60 -2.93 -2.44
C THR A 20 -5.88 -2.44 -3.86
N ALA A 21 -7.16 -2.28 -4.20
CA ALA A 21 -7.55 -1.79 -5.52
C ALA A 21 -7.05 -0.37 -5.77
N GLU A 22 -7.13 0.49 -4.77
CA GLU A 22 -6.64 1.87 -4.89
C GLU A 22 -5.12 1.90 -5.04
N LEU A 23 -4.41 1.12 -4.24
CA LEU A 23 -2.95 1.08 -4.28
C LEU A 23 -2.43 0.39 -5.54
N ALA A 24 -3.24 -0.44 -6.18
CA ALA A 24 -2.83 -1.12 -7.41
C ALA A 24 -2.58 -0.15 -8.58
N ASP A 25 -3.10 1.07 -8.49
CA ASP A 25 -2.82 2.10 -9.50
C ASP A 25 -1.42 2.70 -9.36
N TYR A 26 -0.71 2.35 -8.28
CA TYR A 26 0.63 2.85 -8.00
C TYR A 26 1.65 1.71 -8.17
N PRO A 27 2.94 2.02 -8.25
CA PRO A 27 3.96 1.01 -8.53
C PRO A 27 4.33 0.13 -7.33
N PHE A 28 3.34 -0.33 -6.58
CA PHE A 28 3.57 -1.32 -5.54
C PHE A 28 3.82 -2.69 -6.15
N GLU A 29 4.79 -3.41 -5.62
CA GLU A 29 5.17 -4.70 -6.18
C GLU A 29 4.48 -5.88 -5.52
N SER A 30 4.08 -5.74 -4.26
CA SER A 30 3.35 -6.81 -3.59
C SER A 30 2.50 -6.26 -2.45
N PHE A 31 1.50 -7.03 -2.09
CA PHE A 31 0.59 -6.72 -1.00
C PHE A 31 0.44 -7.95 -0.11
N GLU A 32 0.30 -7.71 1.18
CA GLU A 32 0.11 -8.78 2.14
C GLU A 32 -0.86 -8.31 3.22
N ALA A 33 -1.93 -9.07 3.44
CA ALA A 33 -2.90 -8.75 4.48
C ALA A 33 -2.74 -9.72 5.63
N ASP A 34 -2.64 -9.20 6.85
CA ASP A 34 -2.43 -10.01 8.03
C ASP A 34 -2.97 -9.30 9.26
N ALA A 35 -3.79 -9.99 10.04
CA ALA A 35 -4.27 -9.54 11.35
C ALA A 35 -4.82 -8.11 11.36
N GLY A 36 -5.57 -7.74 10.32
CA GLY A 36 -6.19 -6.42 10.24
C GLY A 36 -5.25 -5.33 9.74
N THR A 37 -4.10 -5.70 9.19
CA THR A 37 -3.15 -4.76 8.63
C THR A 37 -2.79 -5.16 7.20
N LEU A 38 -2.86 -4.20 6.29
CA LEU A 38 -2.41 -4.39 4.92
C LEU A 38 -1.00 -3.85 4.79
N LYS A 39 -0.09 -4.70 4.30
CA LYS A 39 1.29 -4.30 4.02
C LYS A 39 1.48 -4.19 2.52
N ALA A 40 1.97 -3.07 2.06
CA ALA A 40 2.24 -2.84 0.65
C ALA A 40 3.72 -2.49 0.49
N TYR A 41 4.39 -3.15 -0.44
CA TYR A 41 5.83 -2.97 -0.67
C TYR A 41 6.05 -2.21 -1.97
N ILE A 42 6.88 -1.18 -1.90
CA ILE A 42 7.16 -0.31 -3.04
C ILE A 42 8.63 0.08 -3.02
N PRO A 43 9.31 0.13 -4.18
CA PRO A 43 10.68 0.67 -4.22
C PRO A 43 10.69 2.11 -3.73
N GLN A 44 11.70 2.45 -2.95
CA GLN A 44 11.80 3.78 -2.34
C GLN A 44 11.71 4.91 -3.35
N GLU A 45 12.38 4.78 -4.47
CA GLU A 45 12.39 5.81 -5.51
C GLU A 45 11.02 5.97 -6.18
N GLN A 46 10.25 4.89 -6.29
CA GLN A 46 8.90 4.95 -6.83
C GLN A 46 7.93 5.61 -5.85
N LEU A 47 8.13 5.36 -4.57
CA LEU A 47 7.31 6.02 -3.56
C LEU A 47 7.51 7.52 -3.58
N ALA A 48 8.74 7.99 -3.79
CA ALA A 48 9.03 9.42 -3.86
C ALA A 48 8.23 10.11 -4.97
N ASP A 49 7.97 9.41 -6.07
CA ASP A 49 7.22 9.96 -7.19
C ASP A 49 5.71 10.07 -6.92
N CYS A 50 5.17 9.21 -6.07
CA CYS A 50 3.71 9.18 -5.83
C CYS A 50 3.33 9.38 -4.36
N LYS A 51 4.27 9.79 -3.53
CA LYS A 51 4.04 9.88 -2.09
C LYS A 51 2.86 10.78 -1.73
N GLY A 52 2.75 11.94 -2.38
CA GLY A 52 1.66 12.86 -2.08
C GLY A 52 0.29 12.27 -2.37
N GLU A 53 0.18 11.47 -3.42
CA GLU A 53 -1.08 10.82 -3.78
C GLU A 53 -1.40 9.67 -2.84
N VAL A 54 -0.38 8.88 -2.49
CA VAL A 54 -0.56 7.76 -1.55
C VAL A 54 -0.95 8.27 -0.18
N ASP A 55 -0.32 9.34 0.30
CA ASP A 55 -0.64 9.92 1.60
C ASP A 55 -2.07 10.48 1.66
N ALA A 56 -2.64 10.83 0.51
CA ALA A 56 -4.00 11.36 0.44
C ALA A 56 -5.08 10.27 0.50
N LEU A 57 -4.67 9.02 0.37
CA LEU A 57 -5.59 7.89 0.51
C LEU A 57 -5.89 7.64 2.00
#